data_297e3354220e2e3fce9d8a980c78d681
#
_entry.id   297e3354220e2e3fce9d8a980c78d681
#
_cell.length_a   1.000
_cell.length_b   1.000
_cell.length_c   1.000
_cell.angle_alpha   90.00
_cell.angle_beta   90.00
_cell.angle_gamma   90.00
#
_symmetry.space_group_name_H-M   'P 1'
#
loop_
_entity.id
_entity.type
_entity.pdbx_description
1 polymer ?
#
loop_
_entity_poly.entity_id
_entity_poly.type
_entity_poly.pdbx_seq_one_letter_code
_entity_poly.pdbx_strand_id
1 'polypeptide(L)'
;MHDPASRRRVLKNIAAFGAAGTVPTAFANAEQRPQHFAQAQSDAPVRPSDPTASGGLPRIQLLIGPGTLPSVGKDRMDLLRYRVSGIPRLNGQQLLEPLPEIAKVARVEVDNANPWEMATYEDLRRLSLRIGELLRSPDVDGVVWVQGTNTIEETGYFLSLTVQNEKPIVVTGAQRPYNGLSTDGPMNLLDAIRLAAAPETRGKGAVVAFNGEINAARDVTKTNTYHLQTFRTRDLGLLGYIDPDKIEYYRTPHRRHTAKSEFSLEGVQSLPYVDVLYIHTGTRPGLANALVALGAKGIVVASVGAGSPGNLDKEIGEILKNGSAVVVQSSRVGEGRIVRNNNWYEPGMVVADNLSPQKAAILLSLALSKTSDPQQIQRLFDEY
;
A
#
# COMPACT_ATOMS: atom_id res chain seq x y z
N MET A 1 -50.07 8.83 -25.97
CA MET A 1 -51.10 7.78 -25.92
C MET A 1 -50.40 6.46 -25.80
N HIS A 2 -50.26 5.94 -24.59
CA HIS A 2 -49.61 4.64 -24.29
C HIS A 2 -50.67 3.60 -23.96
N ASP A 3 -50.69 2.53 -24.72
CA ASP A 3 -51.63 1.41 -24.63
C ASP A 3 -51.34 0.56 -23.35
N PRO A 4 -52.33 0.31 -22.47
CA PRO A 4 -52.19 -0.47 -21.26
C PRO A 4 -52.25 -2.01 -21.43
N ALA A 5 -52.30 -2.53 -22.67
CA ALA A 5 -52.59 -3.96 -22.92
C ALA A 5 -51.37 -4.88 -22.85
N SER A 6 -50.12 -4.38 -22.76
CA SER A 6 -48.90 -5.20 -22.81
C SER A 6 -48.49 -5.80 -21.45
N ARG A 7 -49.02 -5.36 -20.33
CA ARG A 7 -48.64 -5.84 -18.99
C ARG A 7 -49.41 -7.07 -18.43
N ARG A 8 -50.40 -7.56 -19.11
CA ARG A 8 -51.23 -8.70 -18.66
C ARG A 8 -50.89 -10.08 -19.24
N ARG A 9 -49.84 -10.17 -20.07
CA ARG A 9 -49.47 -11.47 -20.71
C ARG A 9 -48.29 -12.21 -20.05
N VAL A 10 -47.64 -11.63 -19.04
CA VAL A 10 -46.49 -12.26 -18.39
C VAL A 10 -46.86 -13.02 -17.09
N LEU A 11 -48.08 -12.86 -16.56
CA LEU A 11 -48.48 -13.41 -15.27
C LEU A 11 -49.42 -14.61 -15.39
N LYS A 12 -49.58 -15.26 -16.56
CA LYS A 12 -50.50 -16.41 -16.74
C LYS A 12 -49.81 -17.77 -16.95
N ASN A 13 -48.50 -17.91 -16.88
CA ASN A 13 -47.81 -19.18 -17.09
C ASN A 13 -47.11 -19.77 -15.87
N ILE A 14 -47.50 -19.38 -14.65
CA ILE A 14 -47.04 -20.07 -13.42
C ILE A 14 -48.26 -20.51 -12.60
N ALA A 15 -49.03 -21.41 -13.16
CA ALA A 15 -50.05 -22.14 -12.41
C ALA A 15 -50.51 -23.39 -13.20
N ALA A 16 -49.67 -24.38 -13.27
CA ALA A 16 -50.11 -25.77 -13.58
C ALA A 16 -48.91 -26.71 -13.41
N PHE A 17 -48.62 -27.15 -12.22
CA PHE A 17 -48.02 -28.45 -11.90
C PHE A 17 -48.22 -28.68 -10.39
N GLY A 18 -49.41 -29.09 -10.04
CA GLY A 18 -49.74 -29.64 -8.77
C GLY A 18 -50.40 -30.98 -9.00
N ALA A 19 -49.73 -32.07 -8.71
CA ALA A 19 -50.36 -33.34 -8.44
C ALA A 19 -49.41 -34.26 -7.67
N ALA A 20 -49.74 -34.45 -6.42
CA ALA A 20 -49.72 -35.70 -5.63
C ALA A 20 -48.46 -36.61 -5.78
N GLY A 21 -47.57 -36.53 -4.79
CA GLY A 21 -46.68 -37.64 -4.46
C GLY A 21 -46.56 -37.73 -2.95
N THR A 22 -47.21 -38.67 -2.33
CA THR A 22 -47.16 -39.00 -0.91
C THR A 22 -45.76 -39.44 -0.54
N VAL A 23 -45.12 -38.68 0.39
CA VAL A 23 -43.88 -39.09 1.04
C VAL A 23 -44.20 -39.90 2.28
N PRO A 24 -43.70 -41.12 2.46
CA PRO A 24 -43.84 -41.85 3.71
C PRO A 24 -42.92 -41.30 4.77
N THR A 25 -43.52 -40.91 5.86
CA THR A 25 -42.83 -40.59 7.12
C THR A 25 -42.27 -41.87 7.74
N ALA A 26 -40.96 -42.07 7.63
CA ALA A 26 -40.23 -43.00 8.45
C ALA A 26 -39.32 -42.21 9.38
N PHE A 27 -39.83 -41.82 10.55
CA PHE A 27 -38.98 -41.49 11.68
C PHE A 27 -38.46 -42.79 12.28
N ALA A 28 -37.24 -43.15 11.92
CA ALA A 28 -36.50 -44.18 12.61
C ALA A 28 -35.57 -43.50 13.62
N ASN A 29 -35.64 -43.96 14.84
CA ASN A 29 -34.87 -43.60 15.99
C ASN A 29 -33.34 -43.58 15.65
N ALA A 30 -32.74 -42.40 15.70
CA ALA A 30 -31.27 -42.28 15.73
C ALA A 30 -30.84 -42.35 17.20
N GLU A 31 -30.42 -43.53 17.64
CA GLU A 31 -29.67 -43.71 18.88
C GLU A 31 -28.43 -42.78 18.86
N GLN A 32 -28.32 -42.00 19.90
CA GLN A 32 -27.15 -41.15 20.16
C GLN A 32 -25.92 -42.06 20.36
N ARG A 33 -25.11 -42.20 19.33
CA ARG A 33 -23.72 -42.63 19.51
C ARG A 33 -22.88 -41.44 19.95
N PRO A 34 -22.10 -41.53 21.03
CA PRO A 34 -21.12 -40.52 21.35
C PRO A 34 -20.08 -40.51 20.24
N GLN A 35 -20.00 -39.38 19.51
CA GLN A 35 -18.90 -39.12 18.59
C GLN A 35 -17.66 -38.85 19.46
N HIS A 36 -16.84 -39.86 19.64
CA HIS A 36 -15.43 -39.68 20.00
C HIS A 36 -14.78 -38.96 18.80
N PHE A 37 -14.60 -37.65 18.90
CA PHE A 37 -13.59 -36.99 18.11
C PHE A 37 -12.25 -37.55 18.59
N ALA A 38 -11.74 -38.56 17.87
CA ALA A 38 -10.36 -38.96 17.99
C ALA A 38 -9.53 -37.72 17.61
N GLN A 39 -8.89 -37.11 18.57
CA GLN A 39 -7.77 -36.24 18.33
C GLN A 39 -6.69 -37.07 17.62
N ALA A 40 -6.70 -37.03 16.31
CA ALA A 40 -5.52 -37.39 15.54
C ALA A 40 -4.49 -36.28 15.81
N GLN A 41 -3.69 -36.49 16.84
CA GLN A 41 -2.42 -35.81 16.97
C GLN A 41 -1.57 -36.26 15.79
N SER A 42 -1.57 -35.49 14.71
CA SER A 42 -0.52 -35.59 13.72
C SER A 42 0.73 -34.93 14.33
N ASP A 43 1.54 -35.72 14.98
CA ASP A 43 2.92 -35.38 15.32
C ASP A 43 3.77 -35.35 14.03
N ALA A 44 3.39 -34.56 13.06
CA ALA A 44 4.31 -34.08 12.06
C ALA A 44 5.00 -32.85 12.67
N PRO A 45 6.30 -32.88 12.92
CA PRO A 45 7.00 -31.71 13.41
C PRO A 45 6.82 -30.62 12.36
N VAL A 46 6.08 -29.56 12.70
CA VAL A 46 6.22 -28.27 12.04
C VAL A 46 7.68 -27.92 12.14
N ARG A 47 8.43 -28.05 11.06
CA ARG A 47 9.81 -27.56 11.01
C ARG A 47 9.69 -26.05 11.07
N PRO A 48 10.09 -25.39 12.18
CA PRO A 48 10.36 -23.98 12.13
C PRO A 48 11.43 -23.81 11.06
N SER A 49 11.26 -22.90 10.13
CA SER A 49 12.34 -22.43 9.27
C SER A 49 13.52 -22.09 10.20
N ASP A 50 14.61 -22.77 10.01
CA ASP A 50 15.77 -22.78 10.90
C ASP A 50 16.29 -21.35 11.10
N PRO A 51 16.19 -20.73 12.29
CA PRO A 51 16.71 -19.39 12.54
C PRO A 51 18.17 -19.53 12.92
N THR A 52 19.03 -19.84 11.98
CA THR A 52 20.40 -20.09 12.33
C THR A 52 21.41 -19.34 11.49
N ALA A 53 22.08 -18.41 12.16
CA ALA A 53 23.53 -18.45 12.26
C ALA A 53 24.06 -17.65 13.46
N SER A 54 23.21 -17.02 14.26
CA SER A 54 23.61 -16.39 15.53
C SER A 54 22.47 -16.58 16.53
N GLY A 55 22.66 -17.43 17.52
CA GLY A 55 21.68 -17.97 18.47
C GLY A 55 20.75 -17.03 19.21
N GLY A 56 19.94 -16.23 18.52
CA GLY A 56 18.96 -15.34 19.13
C GLY A 56 17.82 -14.95 18.17
N LEU A 57 16.71 -14.47 18.74
CA LEU A 57 15.59 -13.92 17.95
C LEU A 57 16.04 -12.70 17.13
N PRO A 58 15.49 -12.51 15.90
CA PRO A 58 15.73 -11.33 15.08
C PRO A 58 15.45 -10.02 15.81
N ARG A 59 16.28 -9.00 15.59
CA ARG A 59 16.17 -7.66 16.21
C ARG A 59 15.50 -6.71 15.26
N ILE A 60 14.29 -6.28 15.61
CA ILE A 60 13.42 -5.44 14.79
C ILE A 60 13.29 -4.07 15.41
N GLN A 61 13.53 -3.04 14.62
CA GLN A 61 13.29 -1.66 15.01
C GLN A 61 11.86 -1.25 14.64
N LEU A 62 11.11 -0.76 15.61
CA LEU A 62 9.74 -0.29 15.46
C LEU A 62 9.69 1.24 15.52
N LEU A 63 9.28 1.86 14.42
CA LEU A 63 9.06 3.30 14.32
C LEU A 63 7.56 3.58 14.23
N ILE A 64 7.08 4.57 14.99
CA ILE A 64 5.66 4.92 15.05
C ILE A 64 5.45 6.33 14.55
N GLY A 65 4.74 6.45 13.45
CA GLY A 65 4.24 7.71 12.90
C GLY A 65 2.79 8.01 13.31
N PRO A 66 2.28 9.17 12.89
CA PRO A 66 0.90 9.55 13.14
C PRO A 66 -0.05 8.64 12.36
N GLY A 67 -1.14 8.20 12.99
CA GLY A 67 -2.09 7.32 12.29
C GLY A 67 -3.19 6.76 13.16
N THR A 68 -4.03 5.97 12.55
CA THR A 68 -5.19 5.35 13.20
C THR A 68 -4.76 4.28 14.20
N LEU A 69 -3.73 3.48 13.87
CA LEU A 69 -3.27 2.39 14.74
C LEU A 69 -2.92 2.88 16.17
N PRO A 70 -2.09 3.92 16.35
CA PRO A 70 -1.79 4.41 17.69
C PRO A 70 -2.89 5.30 18.30
N SER A 71 -3.96 5.60 17.56
CA SER A 71 -5.02 6.50 18.06
C SER A 71 -6.04 5.76 18.92
N VAL A 72 -6.59 6.46 19.90
CA VAL A 72 -7.59 5.97 20.84
C VAL A 72 -8.87 6.79 20.71
N GLY A 73 -9.99 6.15 20.45
CA GLY A 73 -11.32 6.75 20.45
C GLY A 73 -11.86 6.91 21.88
N LYS A 74 -12.87 7.78 22.07
CA LYS A 74 -13.53 7.98 23.38
C LYS A 74 -14.16 6.70 23.91
N ASP A 75 -14.66 5.86 23.01
CA ASP A 75 -15.18 4.53 23.31
C ASP A 75 -14.92 3.60 22.12
N ARG A 76 -15.38 2.35 22.23
CA ARG A 76 -15.14 1.32 21.18
C ARG A 76 -15.88 1.56 19.88
N MET A 77 -16.88 2.43 19.85
CA MET A 77 -17.67 2.80 18.66
C MET A 77 -17.22 4.12 18.06
N ASP A 78 -16.27 4.84 18.68
CA ASP A 78 -15.67 6.05 18.11
C ASP A 78 -14.70 5.71 16.98
N LEU A 79 -15.23 5.28 15.85
CA LEU A 79 -14.47 4.90 14.65
C LEU A 79 -14.21 6.08 13.70
N LEU A 80 -14.78 7.27 14.00
CA LEU A 80 -14.75 8.43 13.10
C LEU A 80 -14.02 9.63 13.70
N ARG A 81 -14.22 9.88 14.99
CA ARG A 81 -13.75 11.10 15.65
C ARG A 81 -12.54 10.88 16.57
N TYR A 82 -11.97 9.68 16.60
CA TYR A 82 -10.83 9.32 17.42
C TYR A 82 -9.63 10.28 17.30
N ARG A 83 -9.43 10.93 16.15
CA ARG A 83 -8.35 11.92 15.95
C ARG A 83 -8.50 13.18 16.79
N VAL A 84 -9.75 13.52 17.14
CA VAL A 84 -10.12 14.70 17.96
C VAL A 84 -10.73 14.28 19.29
N SER A 85 -10.47 13.06 19.74
CA SER A 85 -10.96 12.53 21.02
C SER A 85 -10.40 13.27 22.23
N GLY A 86 -9.25 13.93 22.07
CA GLY A 86 -8.48 14.52 23.17
C GLY A 86 -7.63 13.50 23.93
N ILE A 87 -7.68 12.22 23.56
CA ILE A 87 -6.88 11.16 24.18
C ILE A 87 -5.53 11.12 23.45
N PRO A 88 -4.39 11.14 24.17
CA PRO A 88 -3.07 10.99 23.57
C PRO A 88 -2.95 9.69 22.79
N ARG A 89 -2.18 9.72 21.69
CA ARG A 89 -1.83 8.50 20.95
C ARG A 89 -0.96 7.60 21.81
N LEU A 90 -1.12 6.30 21.62
CA LEU A 90 -0.25 5.31 22.24
C LEU A 90 1.16 5.41 21.66
N ASN A 91 2.16 5.28 22.50
CA ASN A 91 3.55 5.13 22.06
C ASN A 91 3.86 3.67 21.71
N GLY A 92 5.08 3.41 21.20
CA GLY A 92 5.47 2.08 20.75
C GLY A 92 5.42 1.03 21.85
N GLN A 93 5.80 1.35 23.08
CA GLN A 93 5.76 0.41 24.21
C GLN A 93 4.31 0.03 24.56
N GLN A 94 3.42 1.01 24.60
CA GLN A 94 2.00 0.78 24.86
C GLN A 94 1.31 -0.04 23.76
N LEU A 95 1.83 0.01 22.52
CA LEU A 95 1.35 -0.83 21.43
C LEU A 95 1.84 -2.27 21.54
N LEU A 96 3.04 -2.49 22.07
CA LEU A 96 3.66 -3.82 22.22
C LEU A 96 3.19 -4.56 23.47
N GLU A 97 2.90 -3.86 24.56
CA GLU A 97 2.53 -4.45 25.85
C GLU A 97 1.40 -5.50 25.77
N PRO A 98 0.30 -5.28 25.00
CA PRO A 98 -0.77 -6.26 24.89
C PRO A 98 -0.50 -7.42 23.91
N LEU A 99 0.70 -7.49 23.35
CA LEU A 99 1.10 -8.47 22.33
C LEU A 99 2.30 -9.32 22.78
N PRO A 100 2.17 -10.09 23.88
CA PRO A 100 3.28 -10.92 24.38
C PRO A 100 3.76 -11.98 23.38
N GLU A 101 2.96 -12.31 22.36
CA GLU A 101 3.30 -13.22 21.27
C GLU A 101 4.52 -12.75 20.47
N ILE A 102 4.75 -11.45 20.40
CA ILE A 102 5.90 -10.85 19.71
C ILE A 102 7.22 -11.38 20.25
N ALA A 103 7.31 -11.61 21.58
CA ALA A 103 8.52 -12.13 22.21
C ALA A 103 8.91 -13.56 21.77
N LYS A 104 8.01 -14.27 21.06
CA LYS A 104 8.28 -15.58 20.48
C LYS A 104 8.89 -15.49 19.08
N VAL A 105 8.79 -14.34 18.42
CA VAL A 105 9.21 -14.17 17.02
C VAL A 105 10.31 -13.16 16.81
N ALA A 106 10.42 -12.13 17.65
CA ALA A 106 11.42 -11.08 17.52
C ALA A 106 11.75 -10.39 18.85
N ARG A 107 12.93 -9.77 18.91
CA ARG A 107 13.26 -8.73 19.89
C ARG A 107 12.95 -7.39 19.25
N VAL A 108 11.94 -6.69 19.77
CA VAL A 108 11.50 -5.41 19.22
C VAL A 108 12.01 -4.27 20.07
N GLU A 109 12.70 -3.33 19.44
CA GLU A 109 13.14 -2.08 20.06
C GLU A 109 12.38 -0.92 19.39
N VAL A 110 11.83 -0.04 20.24
CA VAL A 110 11.10 1.14 19.74
C VAL A 110 12.09 2.27 19.49
N ASP A 111 12.13 2.76 18.25
CA ASP A 111 12.87 3.97 17.91
C ASP A 111 12.04 5.21 18.28
N ASN A 112 12.46 5.90 19.33
CA ASN A 112 11.80 7.10 19.83
C ASN A 112 12.40 8.40 19.24
N ALA A 113 13.14 8.30 18.15
CA ALA A 113 13.96 9.41 17.65
C ALA A 113 13.17 10.63 17.16
N ASN A 114 11.81 10.62 17.13
CA ASN A 114 11.09 11.84 16.69
C ASN A 114 9.57 11.83 16.87
N PRO A 115 8.93 13.00 16.97
CA PRO A 115 7.58 13.17 16.45
C PRO A 115 7.62 13.23 14.92
N TRP A 116 6.94 12.30 14.26
CA TRP A 116 6.78 12.25 12.81
C TRP A 116 5.46 12.91 12.41
N GLU A 117 5.48 13.79 11.41
CA GLU A 117 4.26 14.42 10.89
C GLU A 117 3.78 13.78 9.58
N MET A 118 4.70 13.37 8.73
CA MET A 118 4.43 12.68 7.46
C MET A 118 3.53 13.46 6.50
N ALA A 119 3.76 14.77 6.41
CA ALA A 119 2.98 15.68 5.58
C ALA A 119 3.70 16.14 4.31
N THR A 120 5.03 15.99 4.25
CA THR A 120 5.88 16.54 3.19
C THR A 120 6.90 15.54 2.69
N TYR A 121 7.50 15.82 1.54
CA TYR A 121 8.65 15.05 1.04
C TYR A 121 9.87 15.14 1.96
N GLU A 122 10.01 16.21 2.72
CA GLU A 122 11.06 16.32 3.73
C GLU A 122 10.85 15.31 4.86
N ASP A 123 9.61 15.08 5.28
CA ASP A 123 9.32 14.04 6.26
C ASP A 123 9.65 12.64 5.73
N LEU A 124 9.33 12.36 4.46
CA LEU A 124 9.70 11.11 3.80
C LEU A 124 11.22 10.94 3.72
N ARG A 125 11.93 12.02 3.38
CA ARG A 125 13.40 12.04 3.32
C ARG A 125 14.03 11.75 4.68
N ARG A 126 13.57 12.41 5.73
CA ARG A 126 14.02 12.17 7.11
C ARG A 126 13.78 10.74 7.56
N LEU A 127 12.58 10.20 7.29
CA LEU A 127 12.24 8.82 7.60
C LEU A 127 13.14 7.84 6.87
N SER A 128 13.35 8.02 5.57
CA SER A 128 14.20 7.17 4.77
C SER A 128 15.65 7.16 5.26
N LEU A 129 16.20 8.32 5.58
CA LEU A 129 17.56 8.43 6.12
C LEU A 129 17.66 7.71 7.48
N ARG A 130 16.65 7.86 8.36
CA ARG A 130 16.65 7.18 9.66
C ARG A 130 16.56 5.67 9.51
N ILE A 131 15.66 5.15 8.66
CA ILE A 131 15.56 3.72 8.39
C ILE A 131 16.86 3.20 7.77
N GLY A 132 17.44 3.93 6.82
CA GLY A 132 18.74 3.59 6.23
C GLY A 132 19.86 3.50 7.28
N GLU A 133 19.90 4.43 8.22
CA GLU A 133 20.85 4.42 9.35
C GLU A 133 20.66 3.17 10.24
N LEU A 134 19.44 2.87 10.65
CA LEU A 134 19.13 1.72 11.49
C LEU A 134 19.53 0.41 10.80
N LEU A 135 19.22 0.27 9.51
CA LEU A 135 19.50 -0.96 8.76
C LEU A 135 20.98 -1.17 8.42
N ARG A 136 21.80 -0.13 8.51
CA ARG A 136 23.28 -0.26 8.41
C ARG A 136 23.88 -0.97 9.61
N SER A 137 23.24 -0.91 10.78
CA SER A 137 23.69 -1.64 11.96
C SER A 137 23.63 -3.17 11.74
N PRO A 138 24.72 -3.92 12.03
CA PRO A 138 24.67 -5.39 11.97
C PRO A 138 23.70 -5.99 12.99
N ASP A 139 23.37 -5.25 14.03
CA ASP A 139 22.48 -5.65 15.10
C ASP A 139 20.99 -5.48 14.80
N VAL A 140 20.61 -4.93 13.66
CA VAL A 140 19.24 -4.75 13.23
C VAL A 140 18.95 -5.66 12.07
N ASP A 141 17.95 -6.51 12.17
CA ASP A 141 17.54 -7.48 11.13
C ASP A 141 16.45 -6.97 10.22
N GLY A 142 15.61 -6.05 10.71
CA GLY A 142 14.53 -5.44 9.94
C GLY A 142 13.91 -4.23 10.63
N VAL A 143 13.06 -3.53 9.91
CA VAL A 143 12.35 -2.33 10.39
C VAL A 143 10.87 -2.48 10.12
N VAL A 144 10.05 -2.09 11.09
CA VAL A 144 8.60 -1.90 10.96
C VAL A 144 8.28 -0.41 11.11
N TRP A 145 7.63 0.15 10.12
CA TRP A 145 7.08 1.50 10.12
C TRP A 145 5.56 1.47 10.23
N VAL A 146 5.03 2.08 11.28
CA VAL A 146 3.59 2.23 11.52
C VAL A 146 3.14 3.63 11.15
N GLN A 147 2.15 3.75 10.28
CA GLN A 147 1.65 5.04 9.79
C GLN A 147 0.14 5.03 9.57
N GLY A 148 -0.42 6.22 9.41
CA GLY A 148 -1.79 6.44 8.96
C GLY A 148 -1.99 5.97 7.51
N THR A 149 -3.14 5.38 7.25
CA THR A 149 -3.45 4.71 5.98
C THR A 149 -3.63 5.63 4.78
N ASN A 150 -3.65 6.96 4.97
CA ASN A 150 -3.93 7.90 3.88
C ASN A 150 -2.82 7.92 2.82
N THR A 151 -1.56 7.89 3.25
CA THR A 151 -0.37 8.03 2.40
C THR A 151 0.64 6.89 2.60
N ILE A 152 0.23 5.79 3.22
CA ILE A 152 1.11 4.65 3.51
C ILE A 152 1.71 4.05 2.23
N GLU A 153 0.95 4.02 1.14
CA GLU A 153 1.40 3.53 -0.17
C GLU A 153 2.50 4.41 -0.78
N GLU A 154 2.42 5.72 -0.53
CA GLU A 154 3.42 6.70 -0.97
C GLU A 154 4.70 6.56 -0.15
N THR A 155 4.57 6.49 1.18
CA THR A 155 5.71 6.27 2.07
C THR A 155 6.42 4.95 1.76
N GLY A 156 5.66 3.85 1.61
CA GLY A 156 6.24 2.56 1.27
C GLY A 156 7.00 2.59 -0.05
N TYR A 157 6.44 3.24 -1.08
CA TYR A 157 7.12 3.37 -2.37
C TYR A 157 8.37 4.24 -2.27
N PHE A 158 8.31 5.37 -1.55
CA PHE A 158 9.48 6.22 -1.32
C PHE A 158 10.62 5.44 -0.64
N LEU A 159 10.31 4.69 0.43
CA LEU A 159 11.29 3.85 1.10
C LEU A 159 11.86 2.76 0.18
N SER A 160 11.02 2.17 -0.66
CA SER A 160 11.43 1.18 -1.66
C SER A 160 12.41 1.75 -2.70
N LEU A 161 12.30 3.04 -3.00
CA LEU A 161 13.19 3.74 -3.93
C LEU A 161 14.49 4.21 -3.28
N THR A 162 14.49 4.56 -1.99
CA THR A 162 15.56 5.38 -1.40
C THR A 162 16.38 4.69 -0.30
N VAL A 163 15.87 3.59 0.29
CA VAL A 163 16.64 2.84 1.30
C VAL A 163 17.43 1.73 0.62
N GLN A 164 18.73 1.94 0.48
CA GLN A 164 19.64 1.01 -0.22
C GLN A 164 20.10 -0.12 0.72
N ASN A 165 19.19 -1.05 1.04
CA ASN A 165 19.46 -2.20 1.91
C ASN A 165 18.60 -3.41 1.50
N GLU A 166 19.04 -4.63 1.79
CA GLU A 166 18.28 -5.85 1.54
C GLU A 166 17.46 -6.32 2.74
N LYS A 167 17.71 -5.77 3.93
CA LYS A 167 16.96 -6.13 5.13
C LYS A 167 15.50 -5.71 5.00
N PRO A 168 14.57 -6.44 5.64
CA PRO A 168 13.15 -6.16 5.59
C PRO A 168 12.78 -4.75 5.99
N ILE A 169 11.94 -4.11 5.18
CA ILE A 169 11.27 -2.85 5.47
C ILE A 169 9.77 -3.11 5.34
N VAL A 170 9.08 -3.17 6.47
CA VAL A 170 7.65 -3.47 6.51
C VAL A 170 6.88 -2.24 6.95
N VAL A 171 5.90 -1.85 6.16
CA VAL A 171 5.03 -0.70 6.43
C VAL A 171 3.63 -1.21 6.76
N THR A 172 3.05 -0.72 7.84
CA THR A 172 1.71 -1.12 8.30
C THR A 172 0.94 0.01 8.97
N GLY A 173 -0.32 -0.26 9.30
CA GLY A 173 -1.21 0.67 9.98
C GLY A 173 -2.53 0.00 10.35
N ALA A 174 -3.58 0.78 10.59
CA ALA A 174 -4.90 0.24 10.87
C ALA A 174 -6.00 1.12 10.29
N GLN A 175 -7.15 0.52 9.97
CA GLN A 175 -8.36 1.22 9.56
C GLN A 175 -9.22 1.61 10.77
N ARG A 176 -9.09 0.91 11.88
CA ARG A 176 -9.80 1.19 13.13
C ARG A 176 -8.83 1.65 14.23
N PRO A 177 -9.23 2.59 15.11
CA PRO A 177 -8.41 3.02 16.22
C PRO A 177 -8.12 1.84 17.16
N TYR A 178 -7.07 1.97 17.95
CA TYR A 178 -6.56 0.88 18.79
C TYR A 178 -7.63 0.23 19.67
N ASN A 179 -8.49 1.03 20.32
CA ASN A 179 -9.58 0.55 21.17
C ASN A 179 -10.90 0.31 20.44
N GLY A 180 -10.92 0.45 19.09
CA GLY A 180 -12.13 0.26 18.29
C GLY A 180 -12.66 -1.16 18.35
N LEU A 181 -13.97 -1.34 18.20
CA LEU A 181 -14.57 -2.66 18.14
C LEU A 181 -14.03 -3.46 16.97
N SER A 182 -13.50 -4.66 17.23
CA SER A 182 -12.80 -5.50 16.23
C SER A 182 -11.70 -4.73 15.49
N THR A 183 -10.87 -4.00 16.22
CA THR A 183 -9.72 -3.28 15.63
C THR A 183 -8.78 -4.25 14.92
N ASP A 184 -8.28 -3.80 13.77
CA ASP A 184 -7.29 -4.53 12.97
C ASP A 184 -5.83 -4.21 13.38
N GLY A 185 -5.63 -3.21 14.23
CA GLY A 185 -4.30 -2.71 14.60
C GLY A 185 -3.37 -3.73 15.22
N PRO A 186 -3.76 -4.44 16.29
CA PRO A 186 -2.90 -5.41 16.97
C PRO A 186 -2.43 -6.54 16.04
N MET A 187 -3.34 -7.09 15.21
CA MET A 187 -2.97 -8.16 14.30
C MET A 187 -2.06 -7.66 13.17
N ASN A 188 -2.36 -6.51 12.57
CA ASN A 188 -1.51 -5.91 11.56
C ASN A 188 -0.10 -5.60 12.09
N LEU A 189 0.02 -5.15 13.37
CA LEU A 189 1.31 -4.91 13.99
C LEU A 189 2.10 -6.21 14.23
N LEU A 190 1.44 -7.23 14.76
CA LEU A 190 2.04 -8.56 14.96
C LEU A 190 2.52 -9.14 13.63
N ASP A 191 1.69 -9.11 12.61
CA ASP A 191 2.01 -9.61 11.28
C ASP A 191 3.17 -8.84 10.64
N ALA A 192 3.20 -7.52 10.79
CA ALA A 192 4.32 -6.71 10.30
C ALA A 192 5.65 -7.08 10.98
N ILE A 193 5.62 -7.35 12.29
CA ILE A 193 6.81 -7.79 13.04
C ILE A 193 7.22 -9.20 12.62
N ARG A 194 6.27 -10.13 12.47
CA ARG A 194 6.54 -11.48 11.94
C ARG A 194 7.21 -11.40 10.58
N LEU A 195 6.68 -10.56 9.70
CA LEU A 195 7.18 -10.37 8.34
C LEU A 195 8.58 -9.73 8.33
N ALA A 196 8.84 -8.74 9.19
CA ALA A 196 10.15 -8.12 9.31
C ALA A 196 11.21 -9.08 9.88
N ALA A 197 10.79 -10.03 10.71
CA ALA A 197 11.67 -11.07 11.27
C ALA A 197 11.92 -12.24 10.31
N ALA A 198 11.11 -12.38 9.25
CA ALA A 198 11.18 -13.50 8.32
C ALA A 198 12.34 -13.35 7.32
N PRO A 199 13.25 -14.32 7.21
CA PRO A 199 14.36 -14.27 6.24
C PRO A 199 13.89 -14.15 4.79
N GLU A 200 12.72 -14.70 4.46
CA GLU A 200 12.12 -14.69 3.13
C GLU A 200 11.75 -13.29 2.66
N THR A 201 11.61 -12.34 3.59
CA THR A 201 11.30 -10.93 3.29
C THR A 201 12.53 -10.15 2.82
N ARG A 202 13.74 -10.66 3.05
CA ARG A 202 14.97 -10.01 2.57
C ARG A 202 14.95 -9.89 1.05
N GLY A 203 15.38 -8.73 0.55
CA GLY A 203 15.44 -8.46 -0.90
C GLY A 203 14.09 -8.35 -1.61
N LYS A 204 12.98 -8.19 -0.86
CA LYS A 204 11.64 -7.98 -1.44
C LYS A 204 11.25 -6.51 -1.60
N GLY A 205 12.18 -5.59 -1.33
CA GLY A 205 11.86 -4.17 -1.30
C GLY A 205 11.14 -3.76 -0.01
N ALA A 206 10.58 -2.56 0.01
CA ALA A 206 9.63 -2.20 1.04
C ALA A 206 8.27 -2.86 0.74
N VAL A 207 7.69 -3.51 1.73
CA VAL A 207 6.40 -4.20 1.62
C VAL A 207 5.36 -3.57 2.54
N VAL A 208 4.10 -3.59 2.10
CA VAL A 208 2.95 -3.17 2.91
C VAL A 208 2.25 -4.42 3.40
N ALA A 209 2.25 -4.60 4.73
CA ALA A 209 1.58 -5.71 5.42
C ALA A 209 0.24 -5.21 5.98
N PHE A 210 -0.85 -5.77 5.53
CA PHE A 210 -2.17 -5.34 5.93
C PHE A 210 -3.19 -6.47 5.76
N ASN A 211 -3.98 -6.73 6.81
CA ASN A 211 -5.05 -7.72 6.77
C ASN A 211 -4.58 -9.12 6.29
N GLY A 212 -3.39 -9.56 6.75
CA GLY A 212 -2.79 -10.85 6.39
C GLY A 212 -2.17 -10.91 4.98
N GLU A 213 -2.20 -9.81 4.22
CA GLU A 213 -1.66 -9.75 2.85
C GLU A 213 -0.31 -9.04 2.80
N ILE A 214 0.59 -9.54 1.96
CA ILE A 214 1.91 -8.94 1.67
C ILE A 214 1.85 -8.31 0.30
N ASN A 215 1.98 -6.99 0.24
CA ASN A 215 1.93 -6.24 -1.00
C ASN A 215 3.24 -5.50 -1.28
N ALA A 216 3.68 -5.47 -2.55
CA ALA A 216 4.79 -4.61 -2.95
C ALA A 216 4.39 -3.14 -2.81
N ALA A 217 5.26 -2.34 -2.18
CA ALA A 217 4.96 -0.92 -1.97
C ALA A 217 4.78 -0.14 -3.28
N ARG A 218 5.45 -0.56 -4.38
CA ARG A 218 5.26 0.02 -5.71
C ARG A 218 3.83 -0.12 -6.22
N ASP A 219 3.23 -1.29 -6.00
CA ASP A 219 2.02 -1.70 -6.73
C ASP A 219 0.74 -1.60 -5.90
N VAL A 220 0.87 -1.60 -4.56
CA VAL A 220 -0.27 -1.53 -3.66
C VAL A 220 -0.92 -0.15 -3.68
N THR A 221 -2.25 -0.10 -3.55
CA THR A 221 -2.98 1.16 -3.37
C THR A 221 -4.14 1.00 -2.39
N LYS A 222 -4.51 2.10 -1.72
CA LYS A 222 -5.69 2.15 -0.88
C LYS A 222 -6.94 2.22 -1.74
N THR A 223 -7.71 1.13 -1.79
CA THR A 223 -8.89 1.01 -2.67
C THR A 223 -10.22 1.32 -2.00
N ASN A 224 -10.24 1.44 -0.67
CA ASN A 224 -11.44 1.72 0.10
C ASN A 224 -11.16 2.67 1.26
N THR A 225 -12.10 3.53 1.59
CA THR A 225 -11.94 4.53 2.66
C THR A 225 -12.02 3.93 4.07
N TYR A 226 -12.81 2.87 4.29
CA TYR A 226 -13.11 2.35 5.63
C TYR A 226 -12.93 0.83 5.80
N HIS A 227 -13.05 0.03 4.74
CA HIS A 227 -12.96 -1.43 4.87
C HIS A 227 -11.56 -1.86 5.28
N LEU A 228 -11.47 -2.96 6.04
CA LEU A 228 -10.19 -3.51 6.48
C LEU A 228 -9.38 -4.03 5.29
N GLN A 229 -10.02 -4.73 4.36
CA GLN A 229 -9.40 -5.17 3.12
C GLN A 229 -9.34 -4.02 2.11
N THR A 230 -8.47 -3.04 2.39
CA THR A 230 -8.38 -1.80 1.63
C THR A 230 -7.11 -1.68 0.78
N PHE A 231 -5.99 -2.22 1.25
CA PHE A 231 -4.74 -2.20 0.49
C PHE A 231 -4.71 -3.38 -0.46
N ARG A 232 -4.64 -3.09 -1.76
CA ARG A 232 -4.66 -4.11 -2.81
C ARG A 232 -3.67 -3.78 -3.91
N THR A 233 -2.98 -4.79 -4.37
CA THR A 233 -2.27 -4.78 -5.65
C THR A 233 -3.21 -5.38 -6.68
N ARG A 234 -3.77 -4.55 -7.57
CA ARG A 234 -4.85 -4.93 -8.48
C ARG A 234 -4.37 -5.89 -9.57
N ASP A 235 -3.99 -5.36 -10.74
CA ASP A 235 -3.60 -6.15 -11.93
C ASP A 235 -2.44 -7.12 -11.68
N LEU A 236 -1.46 -6.73 -10.85
CA LEU A 236 -0.24 -7.50 -10.64
C LEU A 236 -0.37 -8.54 -9.52
N GLY A 237 -1.33 -8.38 -8.61
CA GLY A 237 -1.57 -9.26 -7.47
C GLY A 237 -0.54 -9.08 -6.33
N LEU A 238 -0.94 -9.49 -5.12
CA LEU A 238 -0.10 -9.46 -3.92
C LEU A 238 1.12 -10.36 -4.04
N LEU A 239 2.09 -10.17 -3.16
CA LEU A 239 3.32 -10.98 -3.12
C LEU A 239 3.11 -12.30 -2.37
N GLY A 240 2.27 -12.34 -1.35
CA GLY A 240 2.06 -13.49 -0.50
C GLY A 240 1.11 -13.21 0.65
N TYR A 241 1.05 -14.14 1.60
CA TYR A 241 0.20 -14.09 2.78
C TYR A 241 0.97 -14.30 4.08
N ILE A 242 0.40 -13.79 5.16
CA ILE A 242 0.88 -13.97 6.52
C ILE A 242 -0.17 -14.83 7.24
N ASP A 243 -0.07 -16.14 7.03
CA ASP A 243 -1.01 -17.09 7.61
C ASP A 243 -0.61 -17.46 9.06
N PRO A 244 -1.53 -18.10 9.84
CA PRO A 244 -1.23 -18.48 11.22
C PRO A 244 -0.03 -19.40 11.37
N ASP A 245 0.18 -20.29 10.42
CA ASP A 245 1.25 -21.30 10.45
C ASP A 245 2.58 -20.81 9.83
N LYS A 246 2.51 -19.95 8.79
CA LYS A 246 3.69 -19.50 8.06
C LYS A 246 3.46 -18.19 7.29
N ILE A 247 4.58 -17.60 6.87
CA ILE A 247 4.63 -16.55 5.86
C ILE A 247 4.96 -17.22 4.52
N GLU A 248 4.14 -16.96 3.50
CA GLU A 248 4.33 -17.58 2.19
C GLU A 248 4.38 -16.51 1.08
N TYR A 249 5.46 -16.52 0.31
CA TYR A 249 5.63 -15.68 -0.86
C TYR A 249 5.39 -16.48 -2.14
N TYR A 250 4.43 -16.04 -2.94
CA TYR A 250 4.13 -16.60 -4.27
C TYR A 250 4.76 -15.80 -5.39
N ARG A 251 5.19 -14.56 -5.12
CA ARG A 251 5.76 -13.64 -6.10
C ARG A 251 6.90 -12.83 -5.52
N THR A 252 7.73 -12.30 -6.41
CA THR A 252 8.84 -11.38 -6.08
C THR A 252 8.69 -10.12 -6.92
N PRO A 253 8.91 -8.91 -6.37
CA PRO A 253 8.92 -7.68 -7.14
C PRO A 253 9.96 -7.76 -8.26
N HIS A 254 9.54 -7.39 -9.49
CA HIS A 254 10.41 -7.45 -10.67
C HIS A 254 11.18 -6.14 -10.89
N ARG A 255 10.54 -5.01 -10.60
CA ARG A 255 11.12 -3.67 -10.79
C ARG A 255 12.25 -3.42 -9.79
N ARG A 256 13.17 -2.51 -10.13
CA ARG A 256 14.28 -2.12 -9.26
C ARG A 256 13.78 -1.51 -7.96
N HIS A 257 14.43 -1.84 -6.85
CA HIS A 257 14.08 -1.33 -5.53
C HIS A 257 15.26 -1.46 -4.55
N THR A 258 15.17 -0.81 -3.42
CA THR A 258 16.05 -0.91 -2.24
C THR A 258 17.54 -1.08 -2.60
N ALA A 259 18.18 -2.21 -2.30
CA ALA A 259 19.62 -2.42 -2.55
C ALA A 259 20.05 -2.22 -4.01
N LYS A 260 19.13 -2.40 -4.97
CA LYS A 260 19.39 -2.19 -6.39
C LYS A 260 19.03 -0.77 -6.88
N SER A 261 18.50 0.06 -6.00
CA SER A 261 18.11 1.43 -6.35
C SER A 261 19.32 2.32 -6.58
N GLU A 262 19.20 3.23 -7.54
CA GLU A 262 20.21 4.27 -7.76
C GLU A 262 19.93 5.58 -7.01
N PHE A 263 18.81 5.67 -6.29
CA PHE A 263 18.43 6.86 -5.54
C PHE A 263 19.04 6.84 -4.14
N SER A 264 20.12 7.62 -3.96
CA SER A 264 20.68 7.94 -2.65
C SER A 264 20.18 9.30 -2.20
N LEU A 265 19.83 9.40 -0.93
CA LEU A 265 19.46 10.67 -0.29
C LEU A 265 20.62 11.32 0.45
N GLU A 266 21.80 10.70 0.44
CA GLU A 266 23.00 11.29 1.04
C GLU A 266 23.40 12.57 0.29
N GLY A 267 23.54 13.67 1.03
CA GLY A 267 23.83 15.00 0.45
C GLY A 267 22.65 15.72 -0.20
N VAL A 268 21.49 15.07 -0.33
CA VAL A 268 20.28 15.70 -0.87
C VAL A 268 19.63 16.56 0.21
N GLN A 269 19.63 17.88 0.03
CA GLN A 269 19.06 18.84 0.97
C GLN A 269 17.54 18.94 0.84
N SER A 270 17.03 18.96 -0.39
CA SER A 270 15.60 18.99 -0.69
C SER A 270 15.32 18.29 -2.01
N LEU A 271 14.11 17.81 -2.17
CA LEU A 271 13.64 17.23 -3.43
C LEU A 271 12.98 18.30 -4.31
N PRO A 272 13.16 18.23 -5.64
CA PRO A 272 12.47 19.12 -6.57
C PRO A 272 10.96 19.06 -6.41
N TYR A 273 10.30 20.21 -6.46
CA TYR A 273 8.84 20.29 -6.40
C TYR A 273 8.21 19.69 -7.66
N VAL A 274 7.35 18.69 -7.43
CA VAL A 274 6.55 18.01 -8.45
C VAL A 274 5.11 17.99 -7.95
N ASP A 275 4.16 18.24 -8.82
CA ASP A 275 2.75 18.15 -8.47
C ASP A 275 1.94 17.31 -9.46
N VAL A 276 0.74 16.90 -9.05
CA VAL A 276 -0.18 16.09 -9.85
C VAL A 276 -1.33 16.95 -10.36
N LEU A 277 -1.42 17.06 -11.68
CA LEU A 277 -2.53 17.74 -12.36
C LEU A 277 -3.65 16.75 -12.66
N TYR A 278 -4.71 16.80 -11.86
CA TYR A 278 -5.84 15.87 -11.99
C TYR A 278 -6.84 16.32 -13.02
N ILE A 279 -6.99 15.58 -14.12
CA ILE A 279 -7.84 15.92 -15.26
C ILE A 279 -9.26 15.40 -15.06
N HIS A 280 -10.24 16.27 -15.33
CA HIS A 280 -11.66 15.94 -15.35
C HIS A 280 -12.40 16.77 -16.42
N THR A 281 -13.67 16.49 -16.66
CA THR A 281 -14.46 17.15 -17.73
C THR A 281 -14.47 18.69 -17.65
N GLY A 282 -14.42 19.24 -16.44
CA GLY A 282 -14.39 20.68 -16.22
C GLY A 282 -13.00 21.30 -16.04
N THR A 283 -11.92 20.57 -16.34
CA THR A 283 -10.55 21.09 -16.24
C THR A 283 -10.37 22.27 -17.20
N ARG A 284 -9.85 23.39 -16.69
CA ARG A 284 -9.65 24.62 -17.46
C ARG A 284 -8.18 24.80 -17.85
N PRO A 285 -7.90 25.36 -19.03
CA PRO A 285 -6.56 25.82 -19.39
C PRO A 285 -6.00 26.80 -18.36
N GLY A 286 -4.67 26.81 -18.24
CA GLY A 286 -3.93 27.67 -17.29
C GLY A 286 -3.45 26.94 -16.04
N LEU A 287 -3.98 25.74 -15.73
CA LEU A 287 -3.62 25.00 -14.50
C LEU A 287 -2.17 24.47 -14.55
N ALA A 288 -1.71 23.95 -15.67
CA ALA A 288 -0.34 23.47 -15.78
C ALA A 288 0.67 24.64 -15.71
N ASN A 289 0.36 25.76 -16.36
CA ASN A 289 1.16 26.97 -16.27
C ASN A 289 1.18 27.56 -14.84
N ALA A 290 0.07 27.44 -14.10
CA ALA A 290 0.03 27.85 -12.69
C ALA A 290 0.99 27.02 -11.82
N LEU A 291 1.08 25.71 -12.05
CA LEU A 291 2.04 24.87 -11.35
C LEU A 291 3.49 25.27 -11.67
N VAL A 292 3.81 25.55 -12.94
CA VAL A 292 5.11 26.07 -13.35
C VAL A 292 5.41 27.40 -12.65
N ALA A 293 4.43 28.31 -12.61
CA ALA A 293 4.58 29.61 -11.93
C ALA A 293 4.80 29.47 -10.41
N LEU A 294 4.25 28.42 -9.79
CA LEU A 294 4.52 28.05 -8.39
C LEU A 294 5.88 27.37 -8.18
N GLY A 295 6.64 27.16 -9.26
CA GLY A 295 7.99 26.62 -9.19
C GLY A 295 8.12 25.13 -9.40
N ALA A 296 7.04 24.45 -9.86
CA ALA A 296 7.10 23.03 -10.17
C ALA A 296 8.15 22.74 -11.26
N LYS A 297 9.04 21.79 -10.96
CA LYS A 297 10.05 21.27 -11.89
C LYS A 297 9.56 20.07 -12.67
N GLY A 298 8.51 19.46 -12.20
CA GLY A 298 7.82 18.35 -12.85
C GLY A 298 6.32 18.41 -12.63
N ILE A 299 5.57 17.95 -13.62
CA ILE A 299 4.11 17.84 -13.59
C ILE A 299 3.74 16.42 -13.98
N VAL A 300 3.00 15.74 -13.11
CA VAL A 300 2.38 14.47 -13.44
C VAL A 300 0.94 14.71 -13.84
N VAL A 301 0.58 14.37 -15.07
CA VAL A 301 -0.77 14.52 -15.57
C VAL A 301 -1.56 13.25 -15.23
N ALA A 302 -2.46 13.33 -14.26
CA ALA A 302 -3.43 12.28 -13.95
C ALA A 302 -4.56 12.32 -15.00
N SER A 303 -4.25 11.80 -16.17
CA SER A 303 -5.09 11.86 -17.38
C SER A 303 -6.38 11.06 -17.26
N VAL A 304 -7.32 11.31 -18.15
CA VAL A 304 -8.50 10.46 -18.30
C VAL A 304 -8.21 9.31 -19.27
N GLY A 305 -8.78 8.13 -18.97
CA GLY A 305 -8.63 6.95 -19.83
C GLY A 305 -7.17 6.60 -20.09
N ALA A 306 -6.82 6.36 -21.34
CA ALA A 306 -5.49 5.94 -21.78
C ALA A 306 -4.48 7.07 -21.96
N GLY A 307 -4.69 8.24 -21.31
CA GLY A 307 -3.69 9.30 -21.31
C GLY A 307 -4.18 10.65 -21.84
N SER A 308 -5.49 10.87 -22.10
CA SER A 308 -5.98 12.16 -22.57
C SER A 308 -5.80 13.25 -21.52
N PRO A 309 -5.07 14.33 -21.81
CA PRO A 309 -4.93 15.48 -20.91
C PRO A 309 -6.12 16.46 -21.00
N GLY A 310 -7.19 16.09 -21.72
CA GLY A 310 -8.39 16.92 -21.89
C GLY A 310 -8.10 18.19 -22.66
N ASN A 311 -8.48 19.34 -22.11
CA ASN A 311 -8.33 20.66 -22.77
C ASN A 311 -6.91 21.28 -22.57
N LEU A 312 -5.95 20.52 -22.03
CA LEU A 312 -4.62 21.03 -21.70
C LEU A 312 -3.53 20.65 -22.72
N ASP A 313 -3.88 20.00 -23.84
CA ASP A 313 -2.93 19.55 -24.87
C ASP A 313 -1.97 20.65 -25.29
N LYS A 314 -2.49 21.83 -25.68
CA LYS A 314 -1.66 22.96 -26.13
C LYS A 314 -0.74 23.47 -25.04
N GLU A 315 -1.26 23.62 -23.85
CA GLU A 315 -0.50 24.12 -22.69
C GLU A 315 0.62 23.17 -22.31
N ILE A 316 0.37 21.87 -22.29
CA ILE A 316 1.39 20.83 -22.06
C ILE A 316 2.44 20.84 -23.16
N GLY A 317 2.03 20.94 -24.43
CA GLY A 317 2.93 21.03 -25.57
C GLY A 317 3.84 22.27 -25.49
N GLU A 318 3.36 23.40 -25.02
CA GLU A 318 4.15 24.63 -24.80
C GLU A 318 5.16 24.43 -23.65
N ILE A 319 4.75 23.85 -22.53
CA ILE A 319 5.63 23.55 -21.39
C ILE A 319 6.78 22.63 -21.81
N LEU A 320 6.48 21.58 -22.57
CA LEU A 320 7.47 20.65 -23.11
C LEU A 320 8.45 21.34 -24.08
N LYS A 321 7.90 22.11 -25.02
CA LYS A 321 8.70 22.86 -26.00
C LYS A 321 9.65 23.86 -25.37
N ASN A 322 9.20 24.56 -24.32
CA ASN A 322 9.97 25.58 -23.61
C ASN A 322 10.88 24.99 -22.53
N GLY A 323 10.77 23.70 -22.22
CA GLY A 323 11.52 23.04 -21.15
C GLY A 323 11.24 23.60 -19.75
N SER A 324 10.04 24.19 -19.54
CA SER A 324 9.68 24.86 -18.29
C SER A 324 9.51 23.87 -17.14
N ALA A 325 9.07 22.65 -17.42
CA ALA A 325 8.98 21.52 -16.51
C ALA A 325 9.03 20.20 -17.29
N VAL A 326 9.45 19.12 -16.61
CA VAL A 326 9.29 17.77 -17.14
C VAL A 326 7.84 17.32 -16.94
N VAL A 327 7.23 16.78 -17.97
CA VAL A 327 5.85 16.28 -17.90
C VAL A 327 5.82 14.77 -18.01
N VAL A 328 5.13 14.15 -17.04
CA VAL A 328 4.88 12.70 -17.00
C VAL A 328 3.40 12.44 -17.23
N GLN A 329 3.11 11.65 -18.26
CA GLN A 329 1.76 11.18 -18.55
C GLN A 329 1.44 9.95 -17.70
N SER A 330 0.51 10.07 -16.77
CA SER A 330 -0.07 9.00 -15.96
C SER A 330 -1.59 8.96 -16.16
N SER A 331 -2.30 8.14 -15.44
CA SER A 331 -3.76 8.09 -15.51
C SER A 331 -4.40 8.05 -14.13
N ARG A 332 -5.57 8.68 -13.99
CA ARG A 332 -6.43 8.52 -12.81
C ARG A 332 -7.17 7.18 -12.79
N VAL A 333 -7.08 6.41 -13.87
CA VAL A 333 -7.61 5.04 -13.94
C VAL A 333 -6.73 4.16 -13.05
N GLY A 334 -7.34 3.36 -12.20
CA GLY A 334 -6.62 2.60 -11.18
C GLY A 334 -5.90 1.36 -11.70
N GLU A 335 -6.10 0.96 -12.95
CA GLU A 335 -5.56 -0.24 -13.58
C GLU A 335 -5.16 0.04 -15.03
N GLY A 336 -4.31 -0.83 -15.59
CA GLY A 336 -3.78 -0.67 -16.93
C GLY A 336 -2.52 0.21 -16.96
N ARG A 337 -2.07 0.55 -18.15
CA ARG A 337 -0.82 1.28 -18.37
C ARG A 337 -0.98 2.39 -19.41
N ILE A 338 -0.17 3.42 -19.27
CA ILE A 338 0.01 4.44 -20.29
C ILE A 338 1.06 3.97 -21.27
N VAL A 339 0.74 4.04 -22.56
CA VAL A 339 1.58 3.60 -23.66
C VAL A 339 2.14 4.80 -24.40
N ARG A 340 3.45 4.83 -24.61
CA ARG A 340 4.10 5.84 -25.43
C ARG A 340 3.55 5.78 -26.89
N ASN A 341 3.52 6.92 -27.56
CA ASN A 341 3.03 7.06 -28.92
C ASN A 341 1.53 6.75 -29.09
N ASN A 342 0.73 6.99 -28.06
CA ASN A 342 -0.72 7.06 -28.20
C ASN A 342 -1.13 8.42 -28.83
N ASN A 343 -2.43 8.64 -29.04
CA ASN A 343 -2.95 9.88 -29.66
C ASN A 343 -2.69 11.16 -28.86
N TRP A 344 -2.26 11.04 -27.60
CA TRP A 344 -2.03 12.15 -26.65
C TRP A 344 -0.59 12.25 -26.20
N TYR A 345 0.32 11.53 -26.87
CA TYR A 345 1.76 11.60 -26.58
C TYR A 345 2.38 12.77 -27.31
N GLU A 346 2.99 13.67 -26.58
CA GLU A 346 3.79 14.78 -27.11
C GLU A 346 5.28 14.45 -27.06
N PRO A 347 6.08 14.84 -28.05
CA PRO A 347 7.52 14.63 -28.04
C PRO A 347 8.17 15.26 -26.80
N GLY A 348 8.99 14.46 -26.09
CA GLY A 348 9.61 14.89 -24.83
C GLY A 348 8.80 14.56 -23.58
N MET A 349 7.57 14.11 -23.72
CA MET A 349 6.76 13.62 -22.58
C MET A 349 7.29 12.26 -22.10
N VAL A 350 7.33 12.08 -20.80
CA VAL A 350 7.61 10.79 -20.14
C VAL A 350 6.30 10.06 -19.88
N VAL A 351 6.29 8.73 -19.98
CA VAL A 351 5.11 7.92 -19.65
C VAL A 351 5.34 7.13 -18.36
N ALA A 352 4.33 7.09 -17.49
CA ALA A 352 4.44 6.48 -16.19
C ALA A 352 4.21 4.96 -16.16
N ASP A 353 3.99 4.32 -17.31
CA ASP A 353 3.57 2.93 -17.38
C ASP A 353 2.29 2.71 -16.53
N ASN A 354 2.32 1.84 -15.53
CA ASN A 354 1.20 1.57 -14.64
C ASN A 354 1.30 2.26 -13.26
N LEU A 355 2.25 3.16 -13.06
CA LEU A 355 2.34 3.92 -11.82
C LEU A 355 1.16 4.86 -11.63
N SER A 356 0.57 4.84 -10.43
CA SER A 356 -0.43 5.83 -10.04
C SER A 356 0.17 7.24 -10.04
N PRO A 357 -0.62 8.29 -10.28
CA PRO A 357 -0.12 9.66 -10.37
C PRO A 357 0.71 10.10 -9.16
N GLN A 358 0.28 9.78 -7.93
CA GLN A 358 1.00 10.13 -6.71
C GLN A 358 2.35 9.43 -6.60
N LYS A 359 2.45 8.18 -7.04
CA LYS A 359 3.73 7.44 -7.06
C LYS A 359 4.63 7.92 -8.21
N ALA A 360 4.05 8.24 -9.35
CA ALA A 360 4.79 8.85 -10.46
C ALA A 360 5.39 10.21 -10.06
N ALA A 361 4.70 11.00 -9.23
CA ALA A 361 5.23 12.25 -8.70
C ALA A 361 6.44 12.02 -7.77
N ILE A 362 6.41 11.00 -6.93
CA ILE A 362 7.54 10.61 -6.09
C ILE A 362 8.75 10.23 -6.96
N LEU A 363 8.54 9.35 -7.94
CA LEU A 363 9.62 8.90 -8.82
C LEU A 363 10.19 10.07 -9.64
N LEU A 364 9.32 10.93 -10.17
CA LEU A 364 9.75 12.12 -10.92
C LEU A 364 10.56 13.08 -10.05
N SER A 365 10.15 13.35 -8.82
CA SER A 365 10.86 14.21 -7.88
C SER A 365 12.27 13.66 -7.57
N LEU A 366 12.39 12.35 -7.37
CA LEU A 366 13.69 11.69 -7.19
C LEU A 366 14.53 11.72 -8.49
N ALA A 367 13.92 11.48 -9.65
CA ALA A 367 14.60 11.55 -10.94
C ALA A 367 15.15 12.95 -11.22
N LEU A 368 14.37 13.98 -10.96
CA LEU A 368 14.75 15.39 -11.14
C LEU A 368 15.88 15.83 -10.20
N SER A 369 16.12 15.14 -9.10
CA SER A 369 17.30 15.40 -8.27
C SER A 369 18.61 14.94 -8.94
N LYS A 370 18.52 14.15 -10.03
CA LYS A 370 19.66 13.59 -10.76
C LYS A 370 19.79 14.15 -12.18
N THR A 371 18.70 14.33 -12.89
CA THR A 371 18.69 14.74 -14.29
C THR A 371 17.37 15.41 -14.67
N SER A 372 17.42 16.31 -15.64
CA SER A 372 16.23 16.88 -16.30
C SER A 372 16.03 16.34 -17.73
N ASP A 373 16.88 15.42 -18.18
CA ASP A 373 16.76 14.79 -19.51
C ASP A 373 15.58 13.82 -19.55
N PRO A 374 14.54 14.06 -20.37
CA PRO A 374 13.37 13.21 -20.45
C PRO A 374 13.69 11.75 -20.85
N GLN A 375 14.75 11.50 -21.61
CA GLN A 375 15.13 10.13 -22.00
C GLN A 375 15.68 9.35 -20.80
N GLN A 376 16.54 9.98 -20.00
CA GLN A 376 17.05 9.38 -18.77
C GLN A 376 15.94 9.19 -17.75
N ILE A 377 15.04 10.16 -17.61
CA ILE A 377 13.87 10.02 -16.73
C ILE A 377 12.97 8.89 -17.21
N GLN A 378 12.72 8.75 -18.52
CA GLN A 378 11.94 7.62 -19.05
C GLN A 378 12.57 6.26 -18.70
N ARG A 379 13.91 6.13 -18.82
CA ARG A 379 14.60 4.92 -18.38
C ARG A 379 14.28 4.58 -16.91
N LEU A 380 14.28 5.61 -16.04
CA LEU A 380 13.92 5.41 -14.64
C LEU A 380 12.47 4.91 -14.48
N PHE A 381 11.53 5.46 -15.23
CA PHE A 381 10.14 4.97 -15.21
C PHE A 381 9.99 3.56 -15.80
N ASP A 382 10.85 3.17 -16.73
CA ASP A 382 10.86 1.82 -17.30
C ASP A 382 11.47 0.77 -16.34
N GLU A 383 12.36 1.18 -15.41
CA GLU A 383 13.07 0.29 -14.51
C GLU A 383 12.45 0.19 -13.11
N TYR A 384 11.80 1.26 -12.62
CA TYR A 384 11.20 1.38 -11.29
C TYR A 384 9.65 1.40 -11.39
#